data_5b97bba759487b8ffbf6a1155c0d3b35
#
_entry.id   5b97bba759487b8ffbf6a1155c0d3b35
#
_cell.length_a   1.000
_cell.length_b   1.000
_cell.length_c   1.000
_cell.angle_alpha   90.00
_cell.angle_beta   90.00
_cell.angle_gamma   90.00
#
_symmetry.space_group_name_H-M   'P 1'
#
loop_
_entity.id
_entity.type
_entity.pdbx_description
1 polymer ?
#
loop_
_entity_poly.entity_id
_entity_poly.type
_entity_poly.pdbx_seq_one_letter_code
_entity_poly.pdbx_strand_id
1 'polypeptide(L)'
;MKSIRDLYKVGKGPSSSHTMGPERAAKIFKQENPDADRYEVTLYGSLSLTGVGHGTDRVLSEVLSPTPTEIIFSDKNPDDLRHPNTMDFAAFKDGAQTAGMRVESIGGGDIVIEGREAQGADETYPENSFAEIAQYCKWRYISLREYVELNEGAEIWSFLEEIWSTMRAEVEAGLEATGVLPGGLNVQRKAKYLYDRQHSQEIPQVRELQLVCAYAFAAAEQNADNGTIVTAPTCGSCGVLPAVLMYLQGKYHYSDLRMAHALGVAGIIGNLIRRNASISGAECGCQAEIGSACSMAAAAMCELMEFPIEQIEYAAEIAMEHHLGLTCDPICGLVQIPCIERNAVAAKRAIDSANLAHMLVGTRTISFDMVVRTMYETGISMNRAFRETSEGGLARLYSRRAGSTVPAAPTAK
;
A
#
# COMPACT_ATOMS: atom_id res chain seq x y z
N MET A 1 -9.02 17.43 -1.64
CA MET A 1 -8.07 16.27 -1.54
C MET A 1 -6.97 16.43 -2.59
N LYS A 2 -5.82 15.78 -2.40
CA LYS A 2 -4.70 15.75 -3.39
C LYS A 2 -5.10 15.01 -4.67
N SER A 3 -4.27 15.13 -5.73
CA SER A 3 -4.42 14.34 -6.96
C SER A 3 -4.30 12.83 -6.68
N ILE A 4 -5.06 12.02 -7.44
CA ILE A 4 -4.93 10.56 -7.42
C ILE A 4 -3.58 10.09 -8.00
N ARG A 5 -2.87 10.95 -8.74
CA ARG A 5 -1.48 10.68 -9.17
C ARG A 5 -0.56 10.43 -7.99
N ASP A 6 -0.79 11.10 -6.86
CA ASP A 6 -0.01 10.94 -5.64
C ASP A 6 -0.27 9.61 -4.90
N LEU A 7 -1.34 8.91 -5.27
CA LEU A 7 -1.68 7.61 -4.70
C LEU A 7 -0.98 6.47 -5.44
N TYR A 8 -0.91 6.56 -6.77
CA TYR A 8 -0.29 5.56 -7.63
C TYR A 8 1.17 5.91 -7.89
N LYS A 9 2.08 5.30 -7.15
CA LYS A 9 3.52 5.51 -7.29
C LYS A 9 4.19 4.26 -7.80
N VAL A 10 4.97 4.41 -8.86
CA VAL A 10 5.85 3.35 -9.37
C VAL A 10 7.14 3.38 -8.53
N GLY A 11 7.53 2.25 -8.00
CA GLY A 11 8.75 2.13 -7.20
C GLY A 11 9.11 0.70 -6.87
N LYS A 12 10.15 0.54 -6.07
CA LYS A 12 10.59 -0.79 -5.60
C LYS A 12 10.01 -1.09 -4.23
N GLY A 13 9.54 -2.35 -4.08
CA GLY A 13 9.13 -2.86 -2.77
C GLY A 13 10.28 -3.00 -1.78
N PRO A 14 10.03 -3.58 -0.61
CA PRO A 14 8.76 -4.20 -0.22
C PRO A 14 7.76 -3.27 0.49
N SER A 15 8.16 -2.07 0.92
CA SER A 15 7.31 -1.20 1.75
C SER A 15 7.29 0.25 1.28
N SER A 16 6.10 0.83 1.15
CA SER A 16 5.98 2.25 0.82
C SER A 16 6.44 3.16 1.96
N SER A 17 6.18 2.79 3.22
CA SER A 17 6.57 3.58 4.40
C SER A 17 8.00 3.31 4.88
N HIS A 18 8.51 2.08 4.70
CA HIS A 18 9.84 1.68 5.22
C HIS A 18 10.93 1.64 4.13
N THR A 19 10.58 1.66 2.86
CA THR A 19 11.52 1.65 1.73
C THR A 19 11.41 2.93 0.90
N MET A 20 10.25 3.19 0.25
CA MET A 20 10.09 4.33 -0.65
C MET A 20 10.12 5.69 0.07
N GLY A 21 9.50 5.80 1.26
CA GLY A 21 9.55 7.02 2.08
C GLY A 21 10.96 7.39 2.51
N PRO A 22 11.72 6.48 3.16
CA PRO A 22 13.14 6.67 3.48
C PRO A 22 14.01 6.98 2.26
N GLU A 23 13.79 6.30 1.13
CA GLU A 23 14.49 6.59 -0.14
C GLU A 23 14.29 8.04 -0.57
N ARG A 24 13.04 8.51 -0.55
CA ARG A 24 12.69 9.90 -0.90
C ARG A 24 13.34 10.91 0.05
N ALA A 25 13.28 10.64 1.35
CA ALA A 25 13.89 11.49 2.37
C ALA A 25 15.41 11.60 2.19
N ALA A 26 16.08 10.46 1.98
CA ALA A 26 17.52 10.41 1.75
C ALA A 26 17.94 11.16 0.48
N LYS A 27 17.18 11.05 -0.62
CA LYS A 27 17.42 11.80 -1.86
C LYS A 27 17.37 13.30 -1.63
N ILE A 28 16.36 13.79 -0.91
CA ILE A 28 16.22 15.21 -0.57
C ILE A 28 17.39 15.66 0.30
N PHE A 29 17.68 14.93 1.38
CA PHE A 29 18.74 15.30 2.31
C PHE A 29 20.12 15.35 1.65
N LYS A 30 20.43 14.36 0.79
CA LYS A 30 21.68 14.32 0.01
C LYS A 30 21.80 15.48 -0.95
N GLN A 31 20.72 15.84 -1.65
CA GLN A 31 20.72 16.99 -2.57
C GLN A 31 20.97 18.32 -1.87
N GLU A 32 20.46 18.46 -0.64
CA GLU A 32 20.64 19.66 0.17
C GLU A 32 22.01 19.73 0.87
N ASN A 33 22.70 18.60 1.01
CA ASN A 33 23.98 18.49 1.70
C ASN A 33 25.05 17.77 0.86
N PRO A 34 25.35 18.24 -0.37
CA PRO A 34 26.23 17.53 -1.30
C PRO A 34 27.70 17.46 -0.84
N ASP A 35 28.12 18.37 0.03
CA ASP A 35 29.53 18.52 0.51
C ASP A 35 29.77 17.81 1.84
N ALA A 36 28.85 16.98 2.32
CA ALA A 36 29.02 16.22 3.57
C ALA A 36 30.08 15.13 3.43
N ASP A 37 30.92 14.98 4.45
CA ASP A 37 31.94 13.93 4.52
C ASP A 37 31.34 12.63 5.07
N ARG A 38 30.27 12.71 5.87
CA ARG A 38 29.57 11.60 6.49
C ARG A 38 28.11 11.95 6.73
N TYR A 39 27.24 10.94 6.59
CA TYR A 39 25.86 11.01 7.04
C TYR A 39 25.62 10.08 8.24
N GLU A 40 24.62 10.43 9.04
CA GLU A 40 24.08 9.59 10.08
C GLU A 40 22.56 9.62 9.97
N VAL A 41 21.92 8.45 10.05
CA VAL A 41 20.46 8.32 10.00
C VAL A 41 20.00 7.49 11.17
N THR A 42 19.21 8.09 12.06
CA THR A 42 18.62 7.40 13.22
C THR A 42 17.15 7.07 12.92
N LEU A 43 16.80 5.80 13.04
CA LEU A 43 15.46 5.26 12.82
C LEU A 43 14.76 5.01 14.14
N TYR A 44 13.47 5.37 14.24
CA TYR A 44 12.67 5.23 15.44
C TYR A 44 11.41 4.38 15.22
N GLY A 45 10.80 3.93 16.29
CA GLY A 45 9.52 3.25 16.32
C GLY A 45 9.43 2.03 15.40
N SER A 46 8.46 2.01 14.48
CA SER A 46 8.29 0.89 13.55
C SER A 46 9.44 0.78 12.54
N LEU A 47 10.02 1.91 12.09
CA LEU A 47 11.21 1.91 11.23
C LEU A 47 12.41 1.21 11.89
N SER A 48 12.60 1.40 13.19
CA SER A 48 13.66 0.70 13.92
C SER A 48 13.36 -0.78 14.10
N LEU A 49 12.11 -1.13 14.44
CA LEU A 49 11.73 -2.51 14.78
C LEU A 49 11.66 -3.44 13.56
N THR A 50 11.27 -2.93 12.41
CA THR A 50 11.01 -3.74 11.21
C THR A 50 11.83 -3.31 9.99
N GLY A 51 12.60 -2.22 10.08
CA GLY A 51 13.32 -1.61 8.96
C GLY A 51 14.30 -2.55 8.26
N VAL A 52 15.02 -3.40 9.01
CA VAL A 52 15.92 -4.40 8.40
C VAL A 52 15.14 -5.36 7.49
N GLY A 53 13.98 -5.86 7.96
CA GLY A 53 13.12 -6.74 7.16
C GLY A 53 12.54 -6.07 5.92
N HIS A 54 12.36 -4.75 5.98
CA HIS A 54 11.87 -3.93 4.87
C HIS A 54 13.01 -3.34 4.00
N GLY A 55 14.28 -3.62 4.31
CA GLY A 55 15.44 -3.12 3.58
C GLY A 55 15.64 -1.61 3.69
N THR A 56 15.20 -1.00 4.79
CA THR A 56 15.36 0.45 5.04
C THR A 56 16.83 0.85 5.08
N ASP A 57 17.66 0.08 5.78
CA ASP A 57 19.11 0.24 5.85
C ASP A 57 19.78 0.16 4.48
N ARG A 58 19.37 -0.82 3.68
CA ARG A 58 19.91 -1.00 2.34
C ARG A 58 19.58 0.19 1.45
N VAL A 59 18.32 0.63 1.37
CA VAL A 59 17.93 1.73 0.50
C VAL A 59 18.57 3.05 0.91
N LEU A 60 18.69 3.31 2.23
CA LEU A 60 19.39 4.48 2.75
C LEU A 60 20.87 4.47 2.36
N SER A 61 21.56 3.32 2.55
CA SER A 61 22.97 3.16 2.18
C SER A 61 23.20 3.32 0.67
N GLU A 62 22.31 2.73 -0.16
CA GLU A 62 22.39 2.87 -1.63
C GLU A 62 22.24 4.32 -2.09
N VAL A 63 21.23 5.03 -1.56
CA VAL A 63 20.95 6.42 -1.95
C VAL A 63 22.04 7.36 -1.49
N LEU A 64 22.52 7.23 -0.26
CA LEU A 64 23.51 8.12 0.34
C LEU A 64 24.94 7.83 -0.15
N SER A 65 25.19 6.66 -0.74
CA SER A 65 26.46 6.33 -1.38
C SER A 65 26.87 7.40 -2.43
N PRO A 66 28.19 7.72 -2.64
CA PRO A 66 29.36 7.09 -2.02
C PRO A 66 29.77 7.65 -0.65
N THR A 67 29.04 8.61 -0.09
CA THR A 67 29.37 9.22 1.20
C THR A 67 29.17 8.21 2.34
N PRO A 68 30.16 8.01 3.23
CA PRO A 68 30.04 7.13 4.38
C PRO A 68 28.79 7.44 5.20
N THR A 69 27.99 6.41 5.49
CA THR A 69 26.70 6.59 6.17
C THR A 69 26.58 5.59 7.31
N GLU A 70 26.26 6.08 8.51
CA GLU A 70 25.93 5.28 9.67
C GLU A 70 24.41 5.24 9.83
N ILE A 71 23.83 4.03 9.98
CA ILE A 71 22.39 3.86 10.20
C ILE A 71 22.18 3.25 11.57
N ILE A 72 21.43 3.97 12.41
CA ILE A 72 21.20 3.64 13.81
C ILE A 72 19.74 3.21 13.97
N PHE A 73 19.52 1.97 14.38
CA PHE A 73 18.22 1.47 14.79
C PHE A 73 18.07 1.74 16.30
N SER A 74 17.34 2.79 16.64
CA SER A 74 17.19 3.21 18.04
C SER A 74 16.24 2.28 18.80
N ASP A 75 16.64 1.82 19.98
CA ASP A 75 15.83 1.08 20.95
C ASP A 75 14.94 2.00 21.82
N LYS A 76 15.19 3.31 21.74
CA LYS A 76 14.45 4.35 22.47
C LYS A 76 13.81 5.34 21.50
N ASN A 77 12.54 5.61 21.74
CA ASN A 77 11.85 6.68 21.03
C ASN A 77 12.09 8.02 21.74
N PRO A 78 12.26 9.12 21.01
CA PRO A 78 12.22 10.44 21.62
C PRO A 78 10.84 10.73 22.23
N ASP A 79 10.80 11.56 23.28
CA ASP A 79 9.54 11.89 23.98
C ASP A 79 8.53 12.63 23.10
N ASP A 80 9.02 13.30 22.05
CA ASP A 80 8.24 14.04 21.07
C ASP A 80 7.88 13.25 19.81
N LEU A 81 8.01 11.92 19.83
CA LEU A 81 7.71 11.07 18.68
C LEU A 81 6.23 11.16 18.31
N ARG A 82 5.95 11.86 17.21
CA ARG A 82 4.57 12.08 16.71
C ARG A 82 4.08 10.98 15.80
N HIS A 83 5.00 10.35 15.06
CA HIS A 83 4.66 9.30 14.09
C HIS A 83 5.56 8.06 14.31
N PRO A 84 5.00 6.82 14.21
CA PRO A 84 5.78 5.59 14.42
C PRO A 84 6.88 5.35 13.38
N ASN A 85 6.83 6.02 12.23
CA ASN A 85 7.84 5.93 11.17
C ASN A 85 8.64 7.23 11.08
N THR A 86 9.29 7.63 12.18
CA THR A 86 10.16 8.81 12.23
C THR A 86 11.62 8.43 12.02
N MET A 87 12.36 9.30 11.33
CA MET A 87 13.79 9.19 11.11
C MET A 87 14.46 10.57 11.21
N ASP A 88 15.65 10.62 11.80
CA ASP A 88 16.49 11.81 11.88
C ASP A 88 17.73 11.64 10.99
N PHE A 89 18.00 12.61 10.15
CA PHE A 89 19.19 12.70 9.34
C PHE A 89 20.14 13.75 9.91
N ALA A 90 21.44 13.45 9.91
CA ALA A 90 22.50 14.41 10.23
C ALA A 90 23.60 14.35 9.17
N ALA A 91 24.10 15.51 8.75
CA ALA A 91 25.24 15.65 7.85
C ALA A 91 26.41 16.23 8.63
N PHE A 92 27.61 15.71 8.38
CA PHE A 92 28.85 16.11 9.03
C PHE A 92 29.86 16.54 8.00
N LYS A 93 30.63 17.59 8.34
CA LYS A 93 31.79 18.05 7.58
C LYS A 93 32.91 18.42 8.56
N ASP A 94 34.13 17.96 8.31
CA ASP A 94 35.30 18.19 9.19
C ASP A 94 35.04 17.79 10.66
N GLY A 95 34.24 16.74 10.87
CA GLY A 95 33.87 16.21 12.19
C GLY A 95 32.77 17.00 12.93
N ALA A 96 32.29 18.11 12.39
CA ALA A 96 31.18 18.88 12.97
C ALA A 96 29.85 18.60 12.24
N GLN A 97 28.74 18.54 12.96
CA GLN A 97 27.41 18.45 12.35
C GLN A 97 27.07 19.80 11.69
N THR A 98 26.75 19.76 10.40
CA THR A 98 26.43 20.93 9.57
C THR A 98 24.96 21.08 9.27
N ALA A 99 24.21 19.97 9.25
CA ALA A 99 22.77 19.99 9.00
C ALA A 99 22.05 18.85 9.75
N GLY A 100 20.74 19.02 9.96
CA GLY A 100 19.85 18.03 10.51
C GLY A 100 18.47 18.13 9.87
N MET A 101 17.79 16.99 9.73
CA MET A 101 16.43 16.93 9.17
C MET A 101 15.66 15.79 9.82
N ARG A 102 14.50 16.10 10.45
CA ARG A 102 13.56 15.08 10.94
C ARG A 102 12.48 14.85 9.91
N VAL A 103 12.18 13.57 9.65
CA VAL A 103 11.21 13.15 8.64
C VAL A 103 10.29 12.08 9.21
N GLU A 104 9.00 12.21 8.92
CA GLU A 104 7.96 11.20 9.18
C GLU A 104 7.52 10.57 7.86
N SER A 105 7.56 9.23 7.75
CA SER A 105 7.05 8.48 6.61
C SER A 105 5.60 8.07 6.88
N ILE A 106 4.65 8.83 6.31
CA ILE A 106 3.22 8.77 6.64
C ILE A 106 2.41 7.73 5.84
N GLY A 107 3.07 6.83 5.10
CA GLY A 107 2.43 5.81 4.28
C GLY A 107 2.35 6.18 2.80
N GLY A 108 2.13 5.17 1.94
CA GLY A 108 2.06 5.37 0.48
C GLY A 108 3.32 6.00 -0.16
N GLY A 109 4.47 6.01 0.54
CA GLY A 109 5.69 6.68 0.09
C GLY A 109 5.69 8.21 0.27
N ASP A 110 4.70 8.75 1.00
CA ASP A 110 4.69 10.16 1.38
C ASP A 110 5.51 10.42 2.63
N ILE A 111 6.10 11.60 2.70
CA ILE A 111 6.91 12.06 3.83
C ILE A 111 6.48 13.45 4.27
N VAL A 112 6.64 13.71 5.56
CA VAL A 112 6.53 15.04 6.17
C VAL A 112 7.88 15.39 6.76
N ILE A 113 8.42 16.56 6.42
CA ILE A 113 9.69 17.06 6.96
C ILE A 113 9.35 18.11 8.02
N GLU A 114 9.88 17.94 9.23
CA GLU A 114 9.63 18.87 10.33
C GLU A 114 10.09 20.28 9.98
N GLY A 115 9.28 21.28 10.33
CA GLY A 115 9.57 22.69 10.05
C GLY A 115 9.39 23.10 8.58
N ARG A 116 8.99 22.20 7.70
CA ARG A 116 8.60 22.55 6.34
C ARG A 116 7.08 22.44 6.23
N GLU A 117 6.47 23.49 5.70
CA GLU A 117 5.09 23.33 5.23
C GLU A 117 5.09 22.16 4.23
N ALA A 118 4.15 21.23 4.40
CA ALA A 118 3.93 20.22 3.38
C ALA A 118 3.82 21.00 2.07
N GLN A 119 4.78 20.81 1.15
CA GLN A 119 4.73 21.50 -0.14
C GLN A 119 3.33 21.25 -0.67
N GLY A 120 2.50 22.30 -0.63
CA GLY A 120 1.11 22.20 -0.98
C GLY A 120 1.02 21.68 -2.40
N ALA A 121 0.79 20.39 -2.56
CA ALA A 121 0.08 19.97 -3.73
C ALA A 121 -1.27 20.66 -3.61
N ASP A 122 -1.57 21.56 -4.54
CA ASP A 122 -2.86 22.21 -4.63
C ASP A 122 -3.94 21.14 -4.45
N GLU A 123 -4.93 21.41 -3.61
CA GLU A 123 -6.03 20.47 -3.45
C GLU A 123 -6.73 20.33 -4.80
N THR A 124 -6.58 19.16 -5.42
CA THR A 124 -7.14 18.86 -6.73
C THR A 124 -8.66 18.67 -6.66
N TYR A 125 -9.11 18.05 -5.56
CA TYR A 125 -10.53 17.77 -5.33
C TYR A 125 -11.04 18.60 -4.18
N PRO A 126 -12.10 19.42 -4.38
CA PRO A 126 -12.67 20.27 -3.34
C PRO A 126 -13.45 19.48 -2.28
N GLU A 127 -14.14 18.39 -2.67
CA GLU A 127 -14.93 17.57 -1.75
C GLU A 127 -14.02 16.67 -0.90
N ASN A 128 -14.47 16.41 0.36
CA ASN A 128 -13.70 15.64 1.35
C ASN A 128 -14.43 14.40 1.87
N SER A 129 -15.63 14.10 1.40
CA SER A 129 -16.39 12.89 1.73
C SER A 129 -17.01 12.29 0.49
N PHE A 130 -17.30 10.99 0.54
CA PHE A 130 -17.99 10.33 -0.57
C PHE A 130 -19.41 10.91 -0.75
N ALA A 131 -20.06 11.23 0.36
CA ALA A 131 -21.40 11.85 0.33
C ALA A 131 -21.41 13.17 -0.44
N GLU A 132 -20.42 14.06 -0.22
CA GLU A 132 -20.27 15.32 -0.97
C GLU A 132 -20.04 15.06 -2.47
N ILE A 133 -19.14 14.13 -2.82
CA ILE A 133 -18.86 13.74 -4.20
C ILE A 133 -20.12 13.20 -4.89
N ALA A 134 -20.84 12.29 -4.22
CA ALA A 134 -22.07 11.72 -4.77
C ALA A 134 -23.16 12.78 -4.98
N GLN A 135 -23.29 13.72 -4.05
CA GLN A 135 -24.21 14.85 -4.19
C GLN A 135 -23.82 15.76 -5.37
N TYR A 136 -22.54 16.06 -5.51
CA TYR A 136 -22.02 16.85 -6.64
C TYR A 136 -22.28 16.16 -7.97
N CYS A 137 -21.93 14.87 -8.09
CA CYS A 137 -22.16 14.07 -9.29
C CYS A 137 -23.65 14.04 -9.67
N LYS A 138 -24.52 13.82 -8.69
CA LYS A 138 -25.97 13.82 -8.89
C LYS A 138 -26.51 15.18 -9.35
N TRP A 139 -26.03 16.27 -8.76
CA TRP A 139 -26.44 17.62 -9.13
C TRP A 139 -25.99 17.99 -10.54
N ARG A 140 -24.78 17.54 -10.94
CA ARG A 140 -24.21 17.81 -12.27
C ARG A 140 -24.64 16.79 -13.34
N TYR A 141 -25.32 15.71 -12.95
CA TYR A 141 -25.65 14.59 -13.83
C TYR A 141 -24.43 13.95 -14.47
N ILE A 142 -23.35 13.80 -13.71
CA ILE A 142 -22.10 13.17 -14.14
C ILE A 142 -21.80 11.89 -13.36
N SER A 143 -21.09 10.98 -13.98
CA SER A 143 -20.53 9.77 -13.34
C SER A 143 -19.33 10.12 -12.45
N LEU A 144 -18.91 9.16 -11.61
CA LEU A 144 -17.70 9.32 -10.79
C LEU A 144 -16.43 9.43 -11.66
N ARG A 145 -16.39 8.75 -12.80
CA ARG A 145 -15.33 8.87 -13.80
C ARG A 145 -15.24 10.30 -14.37
N GLU A 146 -16.37 10.87 -14.78
CA GLU A 146 -16.41 12.26 -15.26
C GLU A 146 -16.04 13.27 -14.18
N TYR A 147 -16.34 12.98 -12.91
CA TYR A 147 -15.88 13.77 -11.77
C TYR A 147 -14.35 13.74 -11.65
N VAL A 148 -13.70 12.58 -11.86
CA VAL A 148 -12.24 12.48 -11.91
C VAL A 148 -11.67 13.36 -13.02
N GLU A 149 -12.17 13.23 -14.25
CA GLU A 149 -11.69 14.01 -15.40
C GLU A 149 -11.87 15.52 -15.18
N LEU A 150 -12.98 15.93 -14.58
CA LEU A 150 -13.27 17.34 -14.31
C LEU A 150 -12.22 17.98 -13.39
N ASN A 151 -11.70 17.23 -12.41
CA ASN A 151 -10.76 17.74 -11.42
C ASN A 151 -9.29 17.53 -11.82
N GLU A 152 -8.96 16.44 -12.51
CA GLU A 152 -7.58 16.09 -12.88
C GLU A 152 -7.17 16.55 -14.28
N GLY A 153 -8.15 16.90 -15.14
CA GLY A 153 -7.93 17.10 -16.57
C GLY A 153 -7.93 15.79 -17.37
N ALA A 154 -8.08 15.89 -18.70
CA ALA A 154 -8.17 14.72 -19.58
C ALA A 154 -6.89 13.88 -19.65
N GLU A 155 -5.73 14.47 -19.36
CA GLU A 155 -4.43 13.81 -19.33
C GLU A 155 -4.28 12.79 -18.19
N ILE A 156 -5.22 12.75 -17.26
CA ILE A 156 -5.24 11.74 -16.20
C ILE A 156 -5.36 10.32 -16.79
N TRP A 157 -6.11 10.18 -17.88
CA TRP A 157 -6.33 8.87 -18.47
C TRP A 157 -5.06 8.27 -19.07
N SER A 158 -4.25 9.07 -19.77
CA SER A 158 -2.94 8.61 -20.26
C SER A 158 -2.01 8.21 -19.14
N PHE A 159 -1.97 8.97 -18.04
CA PHE A 159 -1.22 8.60 -16.85
C PHE A 159 -1.71 7.26 -16.26
N LEU A 160 -3.03 7.06 -16.15
CA LEU A 160 -3.59 5.83 -15.59
C LEU A 160 -3.45 4.63 -16.53
N GLU A 161 -3.40 4.83 -17.85
CA GLU A 161 -3.02 3.77 -18.81
C GLU A 161 -1.56 3.32 -18.60
N GLU A 162 -0.62 4.25 -18.34
CA GLU A 162 0.76 3.93 -18.00
C GLU A 162 0.85 3.18 -16.66
N ILE A 163 0.08 3.60 -15.66
CA ILE A 163 -0.05 2.89 -14.37
C ILE A 163 -0.59 1.48 -14.58
N TRP A 164 -1.65 1.33 -15.40
CA TRP A 164 -2.18 0.01 -15.72
C TRP A 164 -1.16 -0.88 -16.44
N SER A 165 -0.45 -0.34 -17.40
CA SER A 165 0.62 -1.06 -18.09
C SER A 165 1.71 -1.56 -17.14
N THR A 166 2.07 -0.74 -16.15
CA THR A 166 3.06 -1.11 -15.11
C THR A 166 2.51 -2.19 -14.18
N MET A 167 1.26 -2.09 -13.72
CA MET A 167 0.59 -3.11 -12.89
C MET A 167 0.49 -4.45 -13.63
N ARG A 168 0.19 -4.42 -14.92
CA ARG A 168 0.15 -5.63 -15.75
C ARG A 168 1.53 -6.29 -15.87
N ALA A 169 2.57 -5.50 -16.16
CA ALA A 169 3.94 -5.97 -16.24
C ALA A 169 4.44 -6.56 -14.89
N GLU A 170 4.06 -5.96 -13.77
CA GLU A 170 4.32 -6.48 -12.42
C GLU A 170 3.73 -7.88 -12.23
N VAL A 171 2.45 -8.07 -12.57
CA VAL A 171 1.77 -9.37 -12.47
C VAL A 171 2.41 -10.39 -13.42
N GLU A 172 2.64 -10.03 -14.69
CA GLU A 172 3.25 -10.91 -15.69
C GLU A 172 4.64 -11.38 -15.24
N ALA A 173 5.49 -10.47 -14.76
CA ALA A 173 6.80 -10.82 -14.22
C ALA A 173 6.71 -11.76 -13.01
N GLY A 174 5.74 -11.57 -12.13
CA GLY A 174 5.51 -12.45 -10.97
C GLY A 174 5.01 -13.83 -11.34
N LEU A 175 4.22 -13.97 -12.41
CA LEU A 175 3.76 -15.26 -12.93
C LEU A 175 4.88 -16.09 -13.53
N GLU A 176 5.93 -15.46 -14.03
CA GLU A 176 7.11 -16.17 -14.58
C GLU A 176 8.15 -16.51 -13.51
N ALA A 177 8.16 -15.78 -12.40
CA ALA A 177 9.18 -15.93 -11.36
C ALA A 177 8.95 -17.19 -10.51
N THR A 178 10.05 -17.85 -10.16
CA THR A 178 10.07 -19.07 -9.32
C THR A 178 11.14 -18.97 -8.24
N GLY A 179 11.17 -19.93 -7.31
CA GLY A 179 12.20 -20.03 -6.28
C GLY A 179 11.72 -19.55 -4.92
N VAL A 180 12.65 -19.13 -4.07
CA VAL A 180 12.45 -18.72 -2.68
C VAL A 180 12.58 -17.23 -2.55
N LEU A 181 11.65 -16.58 -1.83
CA LEU A 181 11.73 -15.16 -1.52
C LEU A 181 12.88 -14.86 -0.54
N PRO A 182 13.52 -13.69 -0.65
CA PRO A 182 14.62 -13.29 0.22
C PRO A 182 14.16 -13.10 1.69
N GLY A 183 15.11 -13.01 2.63
CA GLY A 183 14.83 -12.68 4.03
C GLY A 183 14.79 -13.86 5.00
N GLY A 184 15.04 -15.11 4.54
CA GLY A 184 15.31 -16.26 5.41
C GLY A 184 14.09 -17.02 5.93
N LEU A 185 12.85 -16.61 5.60
CA LEU A 185 11.63 -17.37 5.96
C LEU A 185 11.39 -18.59 5.07
N ASN A 186 12.20 -18.80 4.02
CA ASN A 186 12.06 -19.89 3.06
C ASN A 186 10.67 -19.95 2.39
N VAL A 187 10.04 -18.79 2.19
CA VAL A 187 8.76 -18.71 1.49
C VAL A 187 8.95 -18.99 0.01
N GLN A 188 8.34 -20.08 -0.46
CA GLN A 188 8.35 -20.43 -1.88
C GLN A 188 7.40 -19.53 -2.65
N ARG A 189 7.80 -19.07 -3.84
CA ARG A 189 6.90 -18.41 -4.79
C ARG A 189 5.82 -19.39 -5.25
N LYS A 190 4.57 -18.95 -5.26
CA LYS A 190 3.39 -19.78 -5.53
C LYS A 190 2.59 -19.30 -6.75
N ALA A 191 2.84 -18.06 -7.21
CA ALA A 191 2.06 -17.45 -8.29
C ALA A 191 2.04 -18.30 -9.54
N LYS A 192 3.23 -18.68 -10.05
CA LYS A 192 3.36 -19.54 -11.24
C LYS A 192 2.69 -20.90 -11.06
N TYR A 193 2.90 -21.53 -9.92
CA TYR A 193 2.24 -22.81 -9.61
C TYR A 193 0.72 -22.71 -9.63
N LEU A 194 0.16 -21.66 -9.03
CA LEU A 194 -1.28 -21.42 -9.05
C LEU A 194 -1.80 -21.15 -10.47
N TYR A 195 -1.06 -20.38 -11.26
CA TYR A 195 -1.44 -20.02 -12.62
C TYR A 195 -1.41 -21.22 -13.58
N ASP A 196 -0.35 -22.01 -13.54
CA ASP A 196 -0.13 -23.14 -14.45
C ASP A 196 -0.97 -24.37 -14.08
N ARG A 197 -1.46 -24.45 -12.83
CA ARG A 197 -2.21 -25.60 -12.34
C ARG A 197 -3.57 -25.68 -13.01
N GLN A 198 -3.76 -26.70 -13.84
CA GLN A 198 -5.04 -27.03 -14.46
C GLN A 198 -5.48 -28.40 -13.99
N HIS A 199 -6.75 -28.53 -13.61
CA HIS A 199 -7.39 -29.79 -13.26
C HIS A 199 -8.37 -30.20 -14.33
N SER A 200 -8.33 -31.45 -14.78
CA SER A 200 -9.21 -31.99 -15.84
C SER A 200 -10.71 -31.99 -15.51
N GLN A 201 -11.07 -31.77 -14.25
CA GLN A 201 -12.44 -31.68 -13.75
C GLN A 201 -12.70 -30.37 -13.00
N GLU A 202 -12.05 -29.27 -13.41
CA GLU A 202 -12.14 -28.00 -12.70
C GLU A 202 -13.49 -27.33 -12.92
N ILE A 203 -14.14 -26.94 -11.83
CA ILE A 203 -15.36 -26.14 -11.88
C ILE A 203 -14.96 -24.72 -12.29
N PRO A 204 -15.64 -24.06 -13.25
CA PRO A 204 -15.24 -22.72 -13.72
C PRO A 204 -15.02 -21.69 -12.60
N GLN A 205 -15.86 -21.69 -11.58
CA GLN A 205 -15.76 -20.79 -10.43
C GLN A 205 -14.45 -21.00 -9.64
N VAL A 206 -13.98 -22.25 -9.51
CA VAL A 206 -12.70 -22.56 -8.84
C VAL A 206 -11.53 -22.02 -9.67
N ARG A 207 -11.61 -22.16 -11.00
CA ARG A 207 -10.59 -21.63 -11.91
C ARG A 207 -10.53 -20.09 -11.84
N GLU A 208 -11.66 -19.41 -11.81
CA GLU A 208 -11.72 -17.96 -11.67
C GLU A 208 -11.06 -17.49 -10.36
N LEU A 209 -11.39 -18.11 -9.23
CA LEU A 209 -10.78 -17.83 -7.94
C LEU A 209 -9.28 -18.11 -7.93
N GLN A 210 -8.85 -19.17 -8.59
CA GLN A 210 -7.44 -19.53 -8.71
C GLN A 210 -6.66 -18.48 -9.51
N LEU A 211 -7.21 -17.97 -10.62
CA LEU A 211 -6.59 -16.91 -11.41
C LEU A 211 -6.44 -15.61 -10.60
N VAL A 212 -7.48 -15.17 -9.91
CA VAL A 212 -7.42 -14.00 -9.04
C VAL A 212 -6.33 -14.17 -7.96
N CYS A 213 -6.26 -15.35 -7.34
CA CYS A 213 -5.20 -15.64 -6.37
C CYS A 213 -3.81 -15.60 -7.02
N ALA A 214 -3.64 -16.23 -8.20
CA ALA A 214 -2.35 -16.26 -8.90
C ALA A 214 -1.85 -14.85 -9.22
N TYR A 215 -2.70 -13.97 -9.70
CA TYR A 215 -2.35 -12.57 -10.00
C TYR A 215 -2.01 -11.78 -8.73
N ALA A 216 -2.77 -11.95 -7.64
CA ALA A 216 -2.47 -11.29 -6.38
C ALA A 216 -1.16 -11.78 -5.76
N PHE A 217 -0.88 -13.10 -5.81
CA PHE A 217 0.40 -13.66 -5.41
C PHE A 217 1.54 -13.12 -6.28
N ALA A 218 1.36 -13.05 -7.60
CA ALA A 218 2.37 -12.57 -8.54
C ALA A 218 2.88 -11.17 -8.17
N ALA A 219 1.97 -10.20 -8.03
CA ALA A 219 2.33 -8.84 -7.64
C ALA A 219 2.93 -8.79 -6.23
N ALA A 220 2.31 -9.45 -5.24
CA ALA A 220 2.80 -9.43 -3.87
C ALA A 220 4.17 -10.11 -3.71
N GLU A 221 4.45 -11.18 -4.47
CA GLU A 221 5.77 -11.84 -4.50
C GLU A 221 6.83 -10.97 -5.19
N GLN A 222 6.46 -10.22 -6.24
CA GLN A 222 7.35 -9.23 -6.86
C GLN A 222 7.68 -8.10 -5.87
N ASN A 223 6.68 -7.61 -5.15
CA ASN A 223 6.90 -6.64 -4.09
C ASN A 223 7.88 -7.18 -3.02
N ALA A 224 7.67 -8.39 -2.54
CA ALA A 224 8.51 -9.01 -1.51
C ALA A 224 9.96 -9.25 -1.97
N ASP A 225 10.18 -9.37 -3.27
CA ASP A 225 11.50 -9.58 -3.90
C ASP A 225 12.11 -8.27 -4.45
N ASN A 226 11.67 -7.13 -3.97
CA ASN A 226 12.13 -5.78 -4.39
C ASN A 226 11.94 -5.49 -5.89
N GLY A 227 10.95 -6.12 -6.52
CA GLY A 227 10.54 -5.82 -7.88
C GLY A 227 9.92 -4.42 -8.01
N THR A 228 9.81 -3.96 -9.25
CA THR A 228 9.04 -2.74 -9.56
C THR A 228 7.56 -3.04 -9.40
N ILE A 229 6.90 -2.21 -8.60
CA ILE A 229 5.46 -2.30 -8.31
C ILE A 229 4.79 -0.93 -8.40
N VAL A 230 3.46 -0.95 -8.40
CA VAL A 230 2.65 0.26 -8.22
C VAL A 230 1.98 0.22 -6.85
N THR A 231 2.11 1.30 -6.06
CA THR A 231 1.34 1.41 -4.81
C THR A 231 -0.16 1.48 -5.08
N ALA A 232 -0.99 0.69 -4.35
CA ALA A 232 -2.44 0.68 -4.51
C ALA A 232 -3.17 0.29 -3.19
N PRO A 233 -3.24 1.13 -2.14
CA PRO A 233 -2.54 2.42 -2.01
C PRO A 233 -1.11 2.31 -1.47
N THR A 234 -0.65 1.12 -1.03
CA THR A 234 0.69 0.87 -0.49
C THR A 234 1.38 -0.29 -1.20
N CYS A 235 2.69 -0.46 -0.98
CA CYS A 235 3.42 -1.64 -1.47
C CYS A 235 2.86 -2.95 -0.89
N GLY A 236 2.55 -2.98 0.40
CA GLY A 236 2.05 -4.19 1.08
C GLY A 236 0.71 -4.70 0.54
N SER A 237 -0.04 -3.85 -0.13
CA SER A 237 -1.34 -4.16 -0.73
C SER A 237 -1.37 -4.08 -2.26
N CYS A 238 -0.22 -3.95 -2.93
CA CYS A 238 -0.09 -3.74 -4.37
C CYS A 238 -0.72 -4.86 -5.22
N GLY A 239 -0.90 -6.06 -4.67
CA GLY A 239 -1.44 -7.20 -5.41
C GLY A 239 -2.97 -7.23 -5.51
N VAL A 240 -3.70 -6.45 -4.71
CA VAL A 240 -5.18 -6.56 -4.64
C VAL A 240 -5.84 -5.99 -5.90
N LEU A 241 -5.59 -4.72 -6.19
CA LEU A 241 -6.22 -4.00 -7.30
C LEU A 241 -5.82 -4.57 -8.66
N PRO A 242 -4.53 -4.79 -8.99
CA PRO A 242 -4.15 -5.36 -10.28
C PRO A 242 -4.67 -6.78 -10.48
N ALA A 243 -4.79 -7.60 -9.43
CA ALA A 243 -5.34 -8.95 -9.56
C ALA A 243 -6.81 -8.94 -10.01
N VAL A 244 -7.63 -8.09 -9.42
CA VAL A 244 -9.04 -7.93 -9.80
C VAL A 244 -9.16 -7.41 -11.23
N LEU A 245 -8.40 -6.37 -11.56
CA LEU A 245 -8.41 -5.74 -12.89
C LEU A 245 -7.91 -6.71 -13.99
N MET A 246 -6.80 -7.42 -13.75
CA MET A 246 -6.24 -8.41 -14.69
C MET A 246 -7.25 -9.53 -14.98
N TYR A 247 -7.91 -10.03 -13.93
CA TYR A 247 -8.97 -11.04 -14.08
C TYR A 247 -10.15 -10.53 -14.90
N LEU A 248 -10.64 -9.32 -14.61
CA LEU A 248 -11.79 -8.74 -15.32
C LEU A 248 -11.45 -8.39 -16.76
N GLN A 249 -10.26 -7.83 -17.03
CA GLN A 249 -9.81 -7.56 -18.39
C GLN A 249 -9.71 -8.84 -19.21
N GLY A 250 -9.12 -9.90 -18.65
CA GLY A 250 -9.01 -11.19 -19.32
C GLY A 250 -10.38 -11.85 -19.59
N LYS A 251 -11.32 -11.70 -18.66
CA LYS A 251 -12.67 -12.30 -18.77
C LYS A 251 -13.59 -11.56 -19.76
N TYR A 252 -13.57 -10.24 -19.75
CA TYR A 252 -14.51 -9.39 -20.48
C TYR A 252 -13.90 -8.61 -21.64
N HIS A 253 -12.58 -8.71 -21.84
CA HIS A 253 -11.83 -8.07 -22.92
C HIS A 253 -11.95 -6.53 -22.92
N TYR A 254 -11.96 -5.92 -21.73
CA TYR A 254 -11.97 -4.47 -21.62
C TYR A 254 -10.69 -3.84 -22.21
N SER A 255 -10.83 -2.65 -22.81
CA SER A 255 -9.70 -1.86 -23.28
C SER A 255 -8.87 -1.28 -22.12
N ASP A 256 -7.62 -0.90 -22.41
CA ASP A 256 -6.74 -0.26 -21.40
C ASP A 256 -7.34 1.06 -20.91
N LEU A 257 -8.04 1.82 -21.75
CA LEU A 257 -8.78 3.01 -21.35
C LEU A 257 -9.88 2.69 -20.33
N ARG A 258 -10.61 1.57 -20.48
CA ARG A 258 -11.59 1.13 -19.45
C ARG A 258 -10.92 0.78 -18.14
N MET A 259 -9.72 0.18 -18.19
CA MET A 259 -8.93 -0.08 -16.99
C MET A 259 -8.48 1.22 -16.33
N ALA A 260 -8.06 2.23 -17.11
CA ALA A 260 -7.73 3.56 -16.61
C ALA A 260 -8.93 4.23 -15.92
N HIS A 261 -10.13 4.15 -16.48
CA HIS A 261 -11.36 4.65 -15.84
C HIS A 261 -11.60 3.98 -14.48
N ALA A 262 -11.44 2.66 -14.41
CA ALA A 262 -11.58 1.91 -13.16
C ALA A 262 -10.51 2.31 -12.11
N LEU A 263 -9.27 2.54 -12.55
CA LEU A 263 -8.20 3.08 -11.69
C LEU A 263 -8.53 4.49 -11.19
N GLY A 264 -9.14 5.34 -12.01
CA GLY A 264 -9.60 6.67 -11.61
C GLY A 264 -10.60 6.60 -10.46
N VAL A 265 -11.63 5.75 -10.59
CA VAL A 265 -12.65 5.53 -9.54
C VAL A 265 -12.02 4.92 -8.28
N ALA A 266 -11.16 3.91 -8.43
CA ALA A 266 -10.40 3.34 -7.30
C ALA A 266 -9.55 4.40 -6.59
N GLY A 267 -8.94 5.31 -7.35
CA GLY A 267 -8.13 6.41 -6.82
C GLY A 267 -8.91 7.36 -5.91
N ILE A 268 -10.17 7.68 -6.26
CA ILE A 268 -11.06 8.48 -5.39
C ILE A 268 -11.30 7.77 -4.05
N ILE A 269 -11.61 6.47 -4.07
CA ILE A 269 -11.80 5.68 -2.85
C ILE A 269 -10.54 5.70 -1.98
N GLY A 270 -9.37 5.42 -2.57
CA GLY A 270 -8.09 5.47 -1.86
C GLY A 270 -7.74 6.85 -1.29
N ASN A 271 -8.05 7.92 -2.04
CA ASN A 271 -7.84 9.29 -1.58
C ASN A 271 -8.74 9.68 -0.40
N LEU A 272 -10.01 9.27 -0.42
CA LEU A 272 -10.94 9.49 0.69
C LEU A 272 -10.46 8.80 1.96
N ILE A 273 -9.97 7.55 1.86
CA ILE A 273 -9.39 6.83 3.00
C ILE A 273 -8.12 7.53 3.49
N ARG A 274 -7.21 7.90 2.58
CA ARG A 274 -5.96 8.61 2.93
C ARG A 274 -6.22 9.94 3.61
N ARG A 275 -7.26 10.67 3.19
CA ARG A 275 -7.63 11.99 3.74
C ARG A 275 -8.29 11.90 5.11
N ASN A 276 -9.24 10.98 5.27
CA ASN A 276 -10.15 10.93 6.43
C ASN A 276 -9.75 9.89 7.48
N ALA A 277 -8.74 9.07 7.17
CA ALA A 277 -8.22 8.03 8.05
C ALA A 277 -6.69 7.91 7.87
N SER A 278 -6.20 6.71 7.56
CA SER A 278 -4.81 6.43 7.29
C SER A 278 -4.69 5.28 6.28
N ILE A 279 -3.60 5.27 5.51
CA ILE A 279 -3.19 4.13 4.69
C ILE A 279 -1.91 3.48 5.22
N SER A 280 -1.50 3.77 6.46
CA SER A 280 -0.29 3.27 7.09
C SER A 280 -0.58 2.09 8.02
N GLY A 281 0.09 0.94 7.78
CA GLY A 281 0.02 -0.23 8.66
C GLY A 281 0.57 0.04 10.06
N ALA A 282 1.58 0.90 10.18
CA ALA A 282 2.17 1.30 11.44
C ALA A 282 1.24 2.19 12.28
N GLU A 283 0.34 2.92 11.65
CA GLU A 283 -0.63 3.78 12.32
C GLU A 283 -1.93 3.05 12.64
N CYS A 284 -2.52 2.35 11.67
CA CYS A 284 -3.86 1.80 11.76
C CYS A 284 -3.96 0.28 11.50
N GLY A 285 -2.84 -0.44 11.46
CA GLY A 285 -2.85 -1.86 11.13
C GLY A 285 -3.10 -2.15 9.64
N CYS A 286 -3.18 -3.43 9.31
CA CYS A 286 -3.31 -3.86 7.91
C CYS A 286 -4.70 -3.55 7.30
N GLN A 287 -5.71 -3.22 8.11
CA GLN A 287 -6.98 -2.69 7.63
C GLN A 287 -6.79 -1.42 6.79
N ALA A 288 -5.81 -0.58 7.15
CA ALA A 288 -5.47 0.65 6.43
C ALA A 288 -4.84 0.38 5.05
N GLU A 289 -4.12 -0.72 4.88
CA GLU A 289 -3.48 -1.10 3.62
C GLU A 289 -4.38 -2.03 2.80
N ILE A 290 -4.61 -3.23 3.30
CA ILE A 290 -5.36 -4.30 2.62
C ILE A 290 -6.85 -3.96 2.53
N GLY A 291 -7.45 -3.38 3.59
CA GLY A 291 -8.85 -2.94 3.57
C GLY A 291 -9.06 -1.82 2.55
N SER A 292 -8.15 -0.84 2.49
CA SER A 292 -8.18 0.23 1.50
C SER A 292 -8.07 -0.31 0.06
N ALA A 293 -7.10 -1.20 -0.18
CA ALA A 293 -6.93 -1.82 -1.49
C ALA A 293 -8.14 -2.65 -1.92
N CYS A 294 -8.77 -3.37 -0.98
CA CYS A 294 -10.00 -4.11 -1.22
C CYS A 294 -11.15 -3.19 -1.62
N SER A 295 -11.34 -2.07 -0.91
CA SER A 295 -12.35 -1.06 -1.22
C SER A 295 -12.12 -0.41 -2.59
N MET A 296 -10.86 -0.07 -2.90
CA MET A 296 -10.45 0.44 -4.21
C MET A 296 -10.79 -0.56 -5.34
N ALA A 297 -10.45 -1.84 -5.14
CA ALA A 297 -10.69 -2.89 -6.14
C ALA A 297 -12.18 -3.21 -6.32
N ALA A 298 -12.98 -3.18 -5.25
CA ALA A 298 -14.42 -3.36 -5.33
C ALA A 298 -15.09 -2.22 -6.12
N ALA A 299 -14.70 -0.98 -5.86
CA ALA A 299 -15.16 0.19 -6.59
C ALA A 299 -14.75 0.17 -8.07
N ALA A 300 -13.51 -0.26 -8.36
CA ALA A 300 -13.02 -0.44 -9.73
C ALA A 300 -13.83 -1.47 -10.51
N MET A 301 -14.17 -2.60 -9.89
CA MET A 301 -15.05 -3.60 -10.50
C MET A 301 -16.44 -3.01 -10.79
N CYS A 302 -17.03 -2.26 -9.86
CA CYS A 302 -18.33 -1.62 -10.08
C CYS A 302 -18.30 -0.64 -11.26
N GLU A 303 -17.22 0.15 -11.43
CA GLU A 303 -17.03 1.04 -12.58
C GLU A 303 -16.96 0.25 -13.90
N LEU A 304 -16.21 -0.86 -13.94
CA LEU A 304 -16.13 -1.72 -15.13
C LEU A 304 -17.47 -2.34 -15.51
N MET A 305 -18.30 -2.66 -14.51
CA MET A 305 -19.65 -3.20 -14.69
C MET A 305 -20.72 -2.11 -14.91
N GLU A 306 -20.31 -0.83 -14.96
CA GLU A 306 -21.20 0.32 -15.16
C GLU A 306 -22.30 0.44 -14.09
N PHE A 307 -21.96 0.10 -12.85
CA PHE A 307 -22.88 0.24 -11.72
C PHE A 307 -23.02 1.71 -11.30
N PRO A 308 -24.18 2.13 -10.82
CA PRO A 308 -24.39 3.49 -10.36
C PRO A 308 -23.55 3.82 -9.12
N ILE A 309 -23.34 5.12 -8.87
CA ILE A 309 -22.46 5.63 -7.82
C ILE A 309 -22.81 5.10 -6.43
N GLU A 310 -24.09 4.87 -6.15
CA GLU A 310 -24.56 4.30 -4.89
C GLU A 310 -24.09 2.85 -4.68
N GLN A 311 -23.96 2.08 -5.77
CA GLN A 311 -23.43 0.71 -5.70
C GLN A 311 -21.90 0.71 -5.60
N ILE A 312 -21.21 1.67 -6.24
CA ILE A 312 -19.77 1.87 -6.09
C ILE A 312 -19.45 2.16 -4.62
N GLU A 313 -20.21 3.08 -3.99
CA GLU A 313 -20.07 3.40 -2.57
C GLU A 313 -20.31 2.17 -1.69
N TYR A 314 -21.40 1.43 -1.94
CA TYR A 314 -21.77 0.28 -1.14
C TYR A 314 -20.73 -0.85 -1.24
N ALA A 315 -20.18 -1.11 -2.44
CA ALA A 315 -19.12 -2.08 -2.62
C ALA A 315 -17.84 -1.71 -1.84
N ALA A 316 -17.45 -0.44 -1.89
CA ALA A 316 -16.30 0.07 -1.15
C ALA A 316 -16.51 0.00 0.37
N GLU A 317 -17.73 0.29 0.82
CA GLU A 317 -18.14 0.18 2.22
C GLU A 317 -18.04 -1.25 2.73
N ILE A 318 -18.73 -2.23 2.09
CA ILE A 318 -18.69 -3.64 2.43
C ILE A 318 -17.25 -4.15 2.49
N ALA A 319 -16.44 -3.78 1.49
CA ALA A 319 -15.05 -4.19 1.42
C ALA A 319 -14.22 -3.70 2.61
N MET A 320 -14.39 -2.45 3.05
CA MET A 320 -13.68 -1.90 4.22
C MET A 320 -14.22 -2.47 5.53
N GLU A 321 -15.55 -2.53 5.69
CA GLU A 321 -16.20 -3.02 6.91
C GLU A 321 -15.66 -4.40 7.32
N HIS A 322 -15.51 -5.29 6.35
CA HIS A 322 -15.04 -6.67 6.59
C HIS A 322 -13.52 -6.80 6.76
N HIS A 323 -12.79 -5.68 6.78
CA HIS A 323 -11.37 -5.61 7.14
C HIS A 323 -11.12 -4.89 8.47
N LEU A 324 -12.15 -4.37 9.15
CA LEU A 324 -12.01 -3.71 10.44
C LEU A 324 -11.37 -4.66 11.46
N GLY A 325 -10.40 -4.14 12.20
CA GLY A 325 -9.64 -4.91 13.19
C GLY A 325 -8.49 -5.75 12.63
N LEU A 326 -8.20 -5.71 11.32
CA LEU A 326 -7.10 -6.47 10.74
C LEU A 326 -5.75 -5.90 11.20
N THR A 327 -5.02 -6.71 11.99
CA THR A 327 -3.72 -6.35 12.57
C THR A 327 -2.60 -6.31 11.52
N CYS A 328 -1.50 -5.60 11.79
CA CYS A 328 -0.26 -5.65 11.02
C CYS A 328 0.86 -6.23 11.89
N ASP A 329 1.19 -7.50 11.68
CA ASP A 329 2.15 -8.27 12.45
C ASP A 329 3.04 -9.16 11.54
N PRO A 330 3.83 -8.54 10.62
CA PRO A 330 4.63 -9.27 9.65
C PRO A 330 5.73 -10.07 10.38
N ILE A 331 5.87 -11.36 10.02
CA ILE A 331 6.88 -12.24 10.62
C ILE A 331 8.28 -11.75 10.21
N CYS A 332 9.14 -11.54 11.20
CA CYS A 332 10.49 -10.98 11.03
C CYS A 332 10.52 -9.62 10.33
N GLY A 333 9.45 -8.85 10.36
CA GLY A 333 9.33 -7.58 9.64
C GLY A 333 9.29 -7.73 8.12
N LEU A 334 9.12 -8.95 7.58
CA LEU A 334 9.10 -9.21 6.15
C LEU A 334 7.68 -9.12 5.57
N VAL A 335 7.50 -8.39 4.47
CA VAL A 335 6.22 -8.27 3.76
C VAL A 335 5.92 -9.57 2.98
N GLN A 336 5.87 -10.68 3.68
CA GLN A 336 5.67 -12.03 3.14
C GLN A 336 4.55 -12.76 3.87
N ILE A 337 4.68 -13.02 5.17
CA ILE A 337 3.67 -13.70 5.98
C ILE A 337 3.16 -12.72 7.03
N PRO A 338 1.87 -12.42 7.06
CA PRO A 338 0.77 -12.95 6.24
C PRO A 338 0.48 -12.13 4.96
N CYS A 339 1.29 -11.14 4.60
CA CYS A 339 0.98 -10.08 3.64
C CYS A 339 0.61 -10.63 2.24
N ILE A 340 1.37 -11.59 1.71
CA ILE A 340 1.12 -12.15 0.38
C ILE A 340 -0.26 -12.81 0.31
N GLU A 341 -0.61 -13.64 1.30
CA GLU A 341 -1.91 -14.32 1.32
C GLU A 341 -3.07 -13.34 1.56
N ARG A 342 -2.84 -12.25 2.32
CA ARG A 342 -3.85 -11.19 2.53
C ARG A 342 -4.22 -10.49 1.22
N ASN A 343 -3.27 -10.25 0.31
CA ASN A 343 -3.58 -9.71 -1.01
C ASN A 343 -4.56 -10.60 -1.78
N ALA A 344 -4.31 -11.91 -1.83
CA ALA A 344 -5.19 -12.85 -2.52
C ALA A 344 -6.59 -12.96 -1.89
N VAL A 345 -6.67 -12.97 -0.55
CA VAL A 345 -7.96 -12.99 0.15
C VAL A 345 -8.74 -11.70 -0.10
N ALA A 346 -8.07 -10.54 -0.05
CA ALA A 346 -8.71 -9.25 -0.29
C ALA A 346 -9.17 -9.07 -1.75
N ALA A 347 -8.39 -9.55 -2.73
CA ALA A 347 -8.79 -9.51 -4.14
C ALA A 347 -10.09 -10.30 -4.39
N LYS A 348 -10.23 -11.49 -3.79
CA LYS A 348 -11.50 -12.25 -3.85
C LYS A 348 -12.63 -11.50 -3.15
N ARG A 349 -12.37 -10.97 -1.95
CA ARG A 349 -13.37 -10.21 -1.19
C ARG A 349 -13.84 -8.95 -1.91
N ALA A 350 -12.97 -8.29 -2.69
CA ALA A 350 -13.37 -7.16 -3.51
C ALA A 350 -14.43 -7.55 -4.56
N ILE A 351 -14.24 -8.68 -5.23
CA ILE A 351 -15.21 -9.22 -6.19
C ILE A 351 -16.52 -9.57 -5.48
N ASP A 352 -16.45 -10.28 -4.34
CA ASP A 352 -17.62 -10.65 -3.56
C ASP A 352 -18.39 -9.40 -3.05
N SER A 353 -17.66 -8.36 -2.60
CA SER A 353 -18.26 -7.11 -2.13
C SER A 353 -18.99 -6.36 -3.24
N ALA A 354 -18.42 -6.29 -4.45
CA ALA A 354 -19.05 -5.67 -5.60
C ALA A 354 -20.33 -6.43 -6.02
N ASN A 355 -20.26 -7.76 -6.06
CA ASN A 355 -21.42 -8.61 -6.36
C ASN A 355 -22.51 -8.47 -5.29
N LEU A 356 -22.15 -8.44 -4.01
CA LEU A 356 -23.10 -8.27 -2.92
C LEU A 356 -23.79 -6.91 -2.97
N ALA A 357 -23.05 -5.84 -3.21
CA ALA A 357 -23.59 -4.49 -3.38
C ALA A 357 -24.57 -4.42 -4.55
N HIS A 358 -24.30 -5.14 -5.63
CA HIS A 358 -25.22 -5.23 -6.77
C HIS A 358 -26.51 -5.96 -6.42
N MET A 359 -26.44 -7.05 -5.66
CA MET A 359 -27.61 -7.83 -5.25
C MET A 359 -28.50 -7.11 -4.21
N LEU A 360 -27.91 -6.25 -3.37
CA LEU A 360 -28.56 -5.59 -2.24
C LEU A 360 -28.93 -4.12 -2.52
N VAL A 361 -29.33 -3.81 -3.73
CA VAL A 361 -29.70 -2.43 -4.14
C VAL A 361 -30.76 -1.82 -3.21
N GLY A 362 -30.46 -0.61 -2.71
CA GLY A 362 -31.41 0.18 -1.89
C GLY A 362 -31.55 -0.27 -0.43
N THR A 363 -30.74 -1.22 0.05
CA THR A 363 -30.81 -1.75 1.43
C THR A 363 -29.72 -1.20 2.36
N ARG A 364 -28.78 -0.41 1.85
CA ARG A 364 -27.66 0.12 2.62
C ARG A 364 -28.09 1.03 3.78
N THR A 365 -27.52 0.79 4.96
CA THR A 365 -27.74 1.59 6.17
C THR A 365 -26.49 2.36 6.57
N ILE A 366 -25.31 1.79 6.35
CA ILE A 366 -24.01 2.36 6.71
C ILE A 366 -23.40 3.05 5.47
N SER A 367 -22.82 4.24 5.65
CA SER A 367 -22.12 4.93 4.56
C SER A 367 -20.64 4.56 4.54
N PHE A 368 -20.00 4.70 3.37
CA PHE A 368 -18.56 4.54 3.24
C PHE A 368 -17.78 5.49 4.16
N ASP A 369 -18.23 6.75 4.29
CA ASP A 369 -17.60 7.74 5.17
C ASP A 369 -17.63 7.30 6.65
N MET A 370 -18.73 6.67 7.10
CA MET A 370 -18.84 6.12 8.45
C MET A 370 -17.83 4.98 8.68
N VAL A 371 -17.68 4.07 7.72
CA VAL A 371 -16.75 2.94 7.84
C VAL A 371 -15.30 3.41 7.80
N VAL A 372 -14.96 4.38 6.95
CA VAL A 372 -13.61 4.99 6.92
C VAL A 372 -13.26 5.59 8.27
N ARG A 373 -14.17 6.34 8.88
CA ARG A 373 -13.99 6.89 10.23
C ARG A 373 -13.84 5.78 11.29
N THR A 374 -14.68 4.74 11.23
CA THR A 374 -14.61 3.59 12.14
C THR A 374 -13.25 2.86 11.99
N MET A 375 -12.75 2.73 10.76
CA MET A 375 -11.43 2.14 10.51
C MET A 375 -10.32 2.92 11.22
N TYR A 376 -10.35 4.26 11.15
CA TYR A 376 -9.39 5.10 11.85
C TYR A 376 -9.48 4.94 13.37
N GLU A 377 -10.68 5.04 13.94
CA GLU A 377 -10.91 4.88 15.40
C GLU A 377 -10.49 3.49 15.89
N THR A 378 -10.79 2.44 15.13
CA THR A 378 -10.35 1.06 15.40
C THR A 378 -8.82 0.94 15.35
N GLY A 379 -8.19 1.54 14.33
CA GLY A 379 -6.74 1.52 14.16
C GLY A 379 -6.00 2.18 15.32
N ILE A 380 -6.43 3.37 15.74
CA ILE A 380 -5.83 4.07 16.88
C ILE A 380 -6.03 3.29 18.19
N SER A 381 -7.19 2.64 18.35
CA SER A 381 -7.50 1.82 19.53
C SER A 381 -6.75 0.48 19.55
N MET A 382 -6.17 0.08 18.43
CA MET A 382 -5.40 -1.16 18.33
C MET A 382 -4.10 -1.08 19.14
N ASN A 383 -3.79 -2.13 19.91
CA ASN A 383 -2.53 -2.18 20.65
C ASN A 383 -1.32 -2.04 19.71
N ARG A 384 -0.32 -1.26 20.13
CA ARG A 384 0.92 -1.02 19.37
C ARG A 384 1.56 -2.31 18.84
N ALA A 385 1.55 -3.39 19.63
CA ALA A 385 2.13 -4.68 19.24
C ALA A 385 1.51 -5.28 17.95
N PHE A 386 0.38 -4.77 17.49
CA PHE A 386 -0.33 -5.19 16.27
C PHE A 386 -0.29 -4.16 15.13
N ARG A 387 0.57 -3.14 15.26
CA ARG A 387 0.73 -2.06 14.29
C ARG A 387 2.16 -2.02 13.73
N GLU A 388 2.50 -3.00 12.89
CA GLU A 388 3.77 -3.11 12.15
C GLU A 388 5.04 -3.06 13.03
N THR A 389 4.99 -3.71 14.21
CA THR A 389 6.13 -3.79 15.13
C THR A 389 6.76 -5.17 15.20
N SER A 390 6.09 -6.20 14.68
CA SER A 390 6.47 -7.62 14.85
C SER A 390 6.58 -8.10 16.31
N GLU A 391 6.07 -7.32 17.28
CA GLU A 391 6.10 -7.65 18.70
C GLU A 391 4.88 -8.47 19.17
N GLY A 392 3.82 -8.51 18.34
CA GLY A 392 2.54 -9.17 18.64
C GLY A 392 2.17 -10.28 17.66
N GLY A 393 0.98 -10.82 17.85
CA GLY A 393 0.29 -11.69 16.91
C GLY A 393 1.09 -12.86 16.39
N LEU A 394 1.04 -13.06 15.08
CA LEU A 394 1.73 -14.16 14.38
C LEU A 394 3.25 -14.06 14.52
N ALA A 395 3.80 -12.86 14.42
CA ALA A 395 5.25 -12.64 14.50
C ALA A 395 5.81 -13.14 15.84
N ARG A 396 5.18 -12.76 16.94
CA ARG A 396 5.60 -13.21 18.29
C ARG A 396 5.46 -14.71 18.49
N LEU A 397 4.37 -15.31 18.03
CA LEU A 397 4.13 -16.75 18.18
C LEU A 397 5.09 -17.57 17.32
N TYR A 398 5.39 -17.09 16.10
CA TYR A 398 6.35 -17.73 15.21
C TYR A 398 7.76 -17.71 15.82
N SER A 399 8.23 -16.57 16.32
CA SER A 399 9.55 -16.44 16.97
C SER A 399 9.71 -17.37 18.18
N ARG A 400 8.66 -17.55 18.99
CA ARG A 400 8.65 -18.49 20.12
C ARG A 400 8.75 -19.96 19.67
N ARG A 401 8.12 -20.32 18.54
CA ARG A 401 8.13 -21.69 18.01
C ARG A 401 9.48 -22.01 17.34
N ALA A 402 10.05 -21.06 16.63
CA ALA A 402 11.30 -21.25 15.89
C ALA A 402 12.51 -21.48 16.83
N GLY A 403 12.35 -21.19 18.13
CA GLY A 403 13.42 -21.26 19.12
C GLY A 403 14.67 -20.57 18.56
N SER A 404 15.61 -20.05 19.24
CA SER A 404 16.81 -19.27 18.85
C SER A 404 17.47 -19.49 17.45
N THR A 405 16.80 -20.16 16.51
CA THR A 405 17.27 -20.44 15.13
C THR A 405 16.72 -19.46 14.08
N VAL A 406 15.75 -18.60 14.45
CA VAL A 406 15.44 -17.44 13.58
C VAL A 406 16.57 -16.45 13.77
N PRO A 407 17.29 -16.02 12.73
CA PRO A 407 18.25 -14.95 12.89
C PRO A 407 17.54 -13.78 13.55
N ALA A 408 17.98 -13.37 14.74
CA ALA A 408 17.69 -12.03 15.21
C ALA A 408 18.04 -11.11 14.04
N ALA A 409 17.19 -10.11 13.78
CA ALA A 409 17.54 -9.10 12.78
C ALA A 409 19.02 -8.78 12.98
N PRO A 410 19.87 -8.84 11.95
CA PRO A 410 21.29 -8.69 12.11
C PRO A 410 21.54 -7.41 12.88
N THR A 411 22.00 -7.56 14.13
CA THR A 411 22.52 -6.42 14.88
C THR A 411 23.71 -5.95 14.07
N ALA A 412 23.61 -4.79 13.47
CA ALA A 412 24.73 -4.11 12.84
C ALA A 412 25.86 -4.07 13.88
N LYS A 413 26.97 -4.75 13.57
CA LYS A 413 28.22 -4.56 14.25
C LYS A 413 28.97 -3.41 13.64
#